data_2a8c0691139b48d31be71bf5ea4f057e
#
_entry.id   2a8c0691139b48d31be71bf5ea4f057e
#
_cell.length_a   1.000
_cell.length_b   1.000
_cell.length_c   1.000
_cell.angle_alpha   90.00
_cell.angle_beta   90.00
_cell.angle_gamma   90.00
#
_symmetry.space_group_name_H-M   'P 1'
#
loop_
_entity.id
_entity.type
_entity.pdbx_description
1 polymer ?
#
loop_
_entity_poly.entity_id
_entity_poly.type
_entity_poly.pdbx_seq_one_letter_code
_entity_poly.pdbx_strand_id
1 'polypeptide(L)'
;MGAKPEGKKTPLTPSRAALDAIAVTLLCIFLLPLLASYASVTATLAVTHNAFVLWPYLLHPWHPSAGPHDRDQAIEAFWVSAWMFYNLVVIPGGLAVFILITFLPLVFLGSLGPLATLLHRVWLTTAASYCVWAYLIDDSVNRGGVASPTLRRLGLWSRIASYFDMKILVEGEEGEGEEGPRGGHGSRIFCYHPHGIIFWGVIAGFASWHWKEVRLQSRTLQSCDVRLGTISFNNLVPVFREVNKNIGSFTVSWNSCLRALERGLNILIIPGGARESMDAFPGTMNVRIRSRRGFVRLALARGASLVPVLSFGESDMYNLLKMKPGSLAFRVQRVYQSLFGFTVPLFWGKTLWGMPTIMPLRRPIRVVIGKPIQVVST
;
A
#
# COMPACT_ATOMS: atom_id res chain seq x y z
N MET A 1 -66.48 -5.95 -9.09
CA MET A 1 -65.74 -6.38 -7.86
C MET A 1 -64.42 -6.99 -8.29
N GLY A 2 -63.36 -6.21 -8.30
CA GLY A 2 -62.04 -6.63 -8.71
C GLY A 2 -61.16 -6.70 -7.48
N ALA A 3 -60.63 -7.88 -7.20
CA ALA A 3 -59.71 -8.11 -6.09
C ALA A 3 -58.33 -7.48 -6.39
N LYS A 4 -57.86 -6.64 -5.50
CA LYS A 4 -56.49 -6.12 -5.52
C LYS A 4 -55.49 -7.26 -5.22
N PRO A 5 -54.37 -7.38 -5.93
CA PRO A 5 -53.35 -8.33 -5.58
C PRO A 5 -52.59 -7.86 -4.31
N GLU A 6 -52.49 -8.73 -3.32
CA GLU A 6 -51.66 -8.55 -2.12
C GLU A 6 -50.19 -8.39 -2.50
N GLY A 7 -49.61 -7.27 -2.10
CA GLY A 7 -48.20 -6.97 -2.28
C GLY A 7 -47.33 -7.95 -1.46
N LYS A 8 -46.55 -8.78 -2.17
CA LYS A 8 -45.43 -9.53 -1.55
C LYS A 8 -44.47 -8.55 -0.89
N LYS A 9 -44.43 -8.59 0.44
CA LYS A 9 -43.38 -7.92 1.24
C LYS A 9 -42.03 -8.54 0.87
N THR A 10 -41.23 -7.80 0.13
CA THR A 10 -39.81 -8.13 -0.07
C THR A 10 -39.11 -8.13 1.29
N PRO A 11 -38.28 -9.13 1.61
CA PRO A 11 -37.52 -9.12 2.86
C PRO A 11 -36.59 -7.89 2.87
N LEU A 12 -36.62 -7.13 3.94
CA LEU A 12 -35.73 -6.00 4.20
C LEU A 12 -34.29 -6.51 4.24
N THR A 13 -33.58 -6.44 3.12
CA THR A 13 -32.14 -6.63 3.11
C THR A 13 -31.52 -5.41 3.80
N PRO A 14 -30.70 -5.60 4.86
CA PRO A 14 -30.06 -4.49 5.54
C PRO A 14 -29.24 -3.68 4.53
N SER A 15 -29.33 -2.37 4.62
CA SER A 15 -28.56 -1.48 3.74
C SER A 15 -27.07 -1.79 3.87
N ARG A 16 -26.34 -1.66 2.76
CA ARG A 16 -24.88 -1.91 2.75
C ARG A 16 -24.16 -1.09 3.82
N ALA A 17 -24.62 0.14 4.07
CA ALA A 17 -24.11 0.99 5.16
C ALA A 17 -24.36 0.41 6.56
N ALA A 18 -25.47 -0.29 6.78
CA ALA A 18 -25.75 -0.95 8.06
C ALA A 18 -24.85 -2.18 8.27
N LEU A 19 -24.59 -2.96 7.21
CA LEU A 19 -23.65 -4.08 7.25
C LEU A 19 -22.21 -3.61 7.47
N ASP A 20 -21.80 -2.53 6.82
CA ASP A 20 -20.48 -1.92 7.00
C ASP A 20 -20.34 -1.32 8.41
N ALA A 21 -21.37 -0.69 8.97
CA ALA A 21 -21.37 -0.18 10.33
C ALA A 21 -21.31 -1.31 11.37
N ILE A 22 -22.02 -2.41 11.17
CA ILE A 22 -21.95 -3.61 12.03
C ILE A 22 -20.56 -4.24 11.94
N ALA A 23 -19.99 -4.37 10.73
CA ALA A 23 -18.65 -4.91 10.53
C ALA A 23 -17.59 -4.04 11.21
N VAL A 24 -17.68 -2.71 11.09
CA VAL A 24 -16.76 -1.77 11.76
C VAL A 24 -16.92 -1.83 13.28
N THR A 25 -18.15 -1.94 13.79
CA THR A 25 -18.41 -2.01 15.23
C THR A 25 -17.89 -3.33 15.82
N LEU A 26 -18.12 -4.46 15.14
CA LEU A 26 -17.55 -5.75 15.53
C LEU A 26 -16.02 -5.75 15.42
N LEU A 27 -15.47 -5.13 14.38
CA LEU A 27 -14.03 -4.92 14.21
C LEU A 27 -13.46 -4.12 15.40
N CYS A 28 -14.09 -3.03 15.80
CA CYS A 28 -13.64 -2.21 16.93
C CYS A 28 -13.76 -2.92 18.28
N ILE A 29 -14.86 -3.61 18.54
CA ILE A 29 -15.09 -4.27 19.84
C ILE A 29 -14.17 -5.48 20.06
N PHE A 30 -13.84 -6.21 18.99
CA PHE A 30 -13.08 -7.46 19.09
C PHE A 30 -11.62 -7.35 18.63
N LEU A 31 -11.29 -6.40 17.74
CA LEU A 31 -9.91 -6.16 17.34
C LEU A 31 -9.15 -5.25 18.31
N LEU A 32 -9.82 -4.35 19.02
CA LEU A 32 -9.16 -3.44 19.95
C LEU A 32 -8.40 -4.17 21.08
N PRO A 33 -8.95 -5.20 21.79
CA PRO A 33 -8.19 -5.93 22.81
C PRO A 33 -7.06 -6.78 22.22
N LEU A 34 -7.22 -7.25 20.99
CA LEU A 34 -6.20 -8.02 20.26
C LEU A 34 -5.11 -7.14 19.68
N LEU A 35 -5.50 -5.99 19.12
CA LEU A 35 -4.56 -4.95 18.75
C LEU A 35 -3.83 -4.42 19.99
N ALA A 36 -4.45 -4.39 21.17
CA ALA A 36 -3.80 -3.99 22.42
C ALA A 36 -2.76 -5.01 22.90
N SER A 37 -3.04 -6.32 22.89
CA SER A 37 -2.05 -7.35 23.25
C SER A 37 -0.98 -7.51 22.17
N TYR A 38 -1.35 -7.48 20.91
CA TYR A 38 -0.44 -7.45 19.76
C TYR A 38 0.32 -6.12 19.72
N ALA A 39 -0.35 -4.99 19.95
CA ALA A 39 0.28 -3.68 20.05
C ALA A 39 1.25 -3.58 21.23
N SER A 40 1.06 -4.32 22.34
CA SER A 40 2.03 -4.31 23.45
C SER A 40 3.33 -5.01 23.07
N VAL A 41 3.30 -6.16 22.41
CA VAL A 41 4.50 -6.87 21.93
C VAL A 41 5.13 -6.12 20.75
N THR A 42 4.32 -5.72 19.77
CA THR A 42 4.82 -4.98 18.60
C THR A 42 5.18 -3.55 18.94
N ALA A 43 4.51 -2.88 19.90
CA ALA A 43 4.92 -1.59 20.42
C ALA A 43 6.24 -1.68 21.17
N THR A 44 6.47 -2.74 21.96
CA THR A 44 7.76 -2.96 22.60
C THR A 44 8.87 -3.17 21.57
N LEU A 45 8.62 -4.01 20.55
CA LEU A 45 9.55 -4.22 19.45
C LEU A 45 9.70 -2.95 18.59
N ALA A 46 8.62 -2.21 18.35
CA ALA A 46 8.65 -0.94 17.61
C ALA A 46 9.38 0.15 18.40
N VAL A 47 9.13 0.24 19.71
CA VAL A 47 9.79 1.21 20.59
C VAL A 47 11.29 0.88 20.69
N THR A 48 11.66 -0.39 20.87
CA THR A 48 13.08 -0.78 20.93
C THR A 48 13.77 -0.59 19.58
N HIS A 49 13.14 -0.98 18.46
CA HIS A 49 13.68 -0.74 17.12
C HIS A 49 13.77 0.74 16.81
N ASN A 50 12.70 1.49 17.03
CA ASN A 50 12.69 2.93 16.77
C ASN A 50 13.61 3.68 17.75
N ALA A 51 13.69 3.28 19.01
CA ALA A 51 14.67 3.81 19.94
C ALA A 51 16.09 3.55 19.44
N PHE A 52 16.39 2.35 18.99
CA PHE A 52 17.70 1.98 18.48
C PHE A 52 18.04 2.71 17.17
N VAL A 53 17.13 2.73 16.20
CA VAL A 53 17.33 3.40 14.90
C VAL A 53 17.28 4.91 15.01
N LEU A 54 16.44 5.43 15.91
CA LEU A 54 16.20 6.87 16.05
C LEU A 54 17.01 7.49 17.19
N TRP A 55 17.68 6.70 18.03
CA TRP A 55 18.49 7.19 19.13
C TRP A 55 19.41 8.35 18.73
N PRO A 56 20.16 8.29 17.63
CA PRO A 56 20.95 9.40 17.15
C PRO A 56 20.14 10.63 16.77
N TYR A 57 18.91 10.45 16.29
CA TYR A 57 18.02 11.54 15.90
C TYR A 57 17.22 12.09 17.09
N LEU A 58 16.97 11.27 18.11
CA LEU A 58 16.26 11.69 19.33
C LEU A 58 17.16 12.49 20.28
N LEU A 59 18.43 12.13 20.35
CA LEU A 59 19.37 12.87 21.20
C LEU A 59 19.80 14.19 20.57
N HIS A 60 20.04 14.22 19.26
CA HIS A 60 20.51 15.42 18.57
C HIS A 60 19.49 16.57 18.59
N PRO A 61 18.17 16.36 18.29
CA PRO A 61 17.19 17.44 18.32
C PRO A 61 16.89 18.00 19.72
N TRP A 62 17.15 17.21 20.76
CA TRP A 62 16.99 17.65 22.17
C TRP A 62 18.24 18.26 22.74
N HIS A 63 19.34 18.24 21.98
CA HIS A 63 20.52 19.00 22.38
C HIS A 63 20.19 20.50 22.39
N PRO A 64 20.68 21.29 23.37
CA PRO A 64 20.36 22.71 23.45
C PRO A 64 20.69 23.52 22.18
N SER A 65 21.65 23.05 21.38
CA SER A 65 22.05 23.66 20.10
C SER A 65 21.24 23.19 18.87
N ALA A 66 20.30 22.24 19.02
CA ALA A 66 19.52 21.73 17.88
C ALA A 66 18.49 22.79 17.42
N GLY A 67 18.54 23.15 16.16
CA GLY A 67 17.60 24.07 15.53
C GLY A 67 16.25 23.42 15.20
N PRO A 68 15.25 24.24 14.80
CA PRO A 68 13.95 23.73 14.36
C PRO A 68 14.06 22.70 13.22
N HIS A 69 14.99 22.93 12.29
CA HIS A 69 15.25 22.05 11.14
C HIS A 69 15.70 20.64 11.56
N ASP A 70 16.54 20.52 12.60
CA ASP A 70 17.01 19.22 13.10
C ASP A 70 15.86 18.42 13.75
N ARG A 71 14.94 19.11 14.44
CA ARG A 71 13.74 18.51 15.05
C ARG A 71 12.79 17.99 13.98
N ASP A 72 12.54 18.77 12.94
CA ASP A 72 11.68 18.34 11.81
C ASP A 72 12.27 17.13 11.10
N GLN A 73 13.58 17.11 10.86
CA GLN A 73 14.25 15.95 10.27
C GLN A 73 14.11 14.68 11.13
N ALA A 74 14.18 14.81 12.46
CA ALA A 74 14.00 13.67 13.36
C ALA A 74 12.56 13.14 13.32
N ILE A 75 11.57 14.04 13.28
CA ILE A 75 10.15 13.67 13.17
C ILE A 75 9.88 12.96 11.84
N GLU A 76 10.43 13.46 10.74
CA GLU A 76 10.30 12.83 9.42
C GLU A 76 10.93 11.43 9.41
N ALA A 77 12.13 11.29 9.95
CA ALA A 77 12.83 10.00 10.07
C ALA A 77 12.06 9.01 10.95
N PHE A 78 11.42 9.50 12.03
CA PHE A 78 10.53 8.68 12.86
C PHE A 78 9.39 8.08 12.03
N TRP A 79 8.66 8.88 11.26
CA TRP A 79 7.51 8.39 10.49
C TRP A 79 7.90 7.42 9.37
N VAL A 80 9.03 7.66 8.69
CA VAL A 80 9.56 6.73 7.70
C VAL A 80 9.97 5.41 8.35
N SER A 81 10.66 5.46 9.49
CA SER A 81 11.06 4.27 10.25
C SER A 81 9.85 3.50 10.77
N ALA A 82 8.84 4.19 11.30
CA ALA A 82 7.61 3.58 11.78
C ALA A 82 6.85 2.87 10.64
N TRP A 83 6.76 3.49 9.47
CA TRP A 83 6.15 2.89 8.29
C TRP A 83 6.91 1.66 7.80
N MET A 84 8.24 1.73 7.74
CA MET A 84 9.09 0.60 7.37
C MET A 84 8.94 -0.56 8.36
N PHE A 85 9.00 -0.26 9.66
CA PHE A 85 8.83 -1.26 10.70
C PHE A 85 7.45 -1.94 10.60
N TYR A 86 6.39 -1.15 10.39
CA TYR A 86 5.04 -1.68 10.18
C TYR A 86 5.01 -2.66 9.00
N ASN A 87 5.51 -2.28 7.84
CA ASN A 87 5.44 -3.11 6.63
C ASN A 87 6.35 -4.35 6.68
N LEU A 88 7.56 -4.23 7.21
CA LEU A 88 8.57 -5.29 7.14
C LEU A 88 8.59 -6.21 8.37
N VAL A 89 8.09 -5.75 9.51
CA VAL A 89 8.14 -6.50 10.77
C VAL A 89 6.74 -6.78 11.31
N VAL A 90 5.91 -5.73 11.46
CA VAL A 90 4.58 -5.87 12.09
C VAL A 90 3.67 -6.75 11.24
N ILE A 91 3.69 -6.60 9.92
CA ILE A 91 2.82 -7.37 9.04
C ILE A 91 3.19 -8.85 9.01
N PRO A 92 4.45 -9.25 8.70
CA PRO A 92 4.83 -10.66 8.73
C PRO A 92 4.75 -11.25 10.14
N GLY A 93 5.21 -10.51 11.16
CA GLY A 93 5.13 -10.90 12.55
C GLY A 93 3.67 -11.05 13.03
N GLY A 94 2.79 -10.15 12.60
CA GLY A 94 1.36 -10.18 12.90
C GLY A 94 0.66 -11.40 12.35
N LEU A 95 1.00 -11.79 11.14
CA LEU A 95 0.48 -13.04 10.57
C LEU A 95 0.97 -14.25 11.39
N ALA A 96 2.24 -14.29 11.77
CA ALA A 96 2.78 -15.36 12.61
C ALA A 96 2.10 -15.40 13.99
N VAL A 97 1.94 -14.25 14.64
CA VAL A 97 1.22 -14.14 15.95
C VAL A 97 -0.24 -14.52 15.81
N PHE A 98 -0.92 -14.08 14.73
CA PHE A 98 -2.30 -14.50 14.45
C PHE A 98 -2.41 -16.03 14.34
N ILE A 99 -1.50 -16.67 13.60
CA ILE A 99 -1.44 -18.12 13.46
C ILE A 99 -1.18 -18.78 14.82
N LEU A 100 -0.20 -18.30 15.59
CA LEU A 100 0.15 -18.85 16.90
C LEU A 100 -1.02 -18.75 17.88
N ILE A 101 -1.64 -17.58 18.04
CA ILE A 101 -2.79 -17.39 18.96
C ILE A 101 -3.98 -18.25 18.52
N THR A 102 -4.13 -18.49 17.21
CA THR A 102 -5.25 -19.28 16.69
C THR A 102 -5.02 -20.77 16.89
N PHE A 103 -3.84 -21.29 16.61
CA PHE A 103 -3.60 -22.74 16.54
C PHE A 103 -2.89 -23.32 17.76
N LEU A 104 -1.96 -22.59 18.39
CA LEU A 104 -1.21 -23.12 19.53
C LEU A 104 -2.09 -23.52 20.72
N PRO A 105 -3.13 -22.75 21.13
CA PRO A 105 -4.00 -23.16 22.21
C PRO A 105 -4.83 -24.41 21.91
N LEU A 106 -5.04 -24.77 20.63
CA LEU A 106 -5.73 -26.00 20.25
C LEU A 106 -4.98 -27.25 20.71
N VAL A 107 -3.64 -27.15 20.77
CA VAL A 107 -2.77 -28.25 21.24
C VAL A 107 -2.91 -28.45 22.75
N PHE A 108 -3.24 -27.40 23.50
CA PHE A 108 -3.28 -27.39 24.95
C PHE A 108 -4.70 -27.22 25.53
N LEU A 109 -5.73 -27.43 24.70
CA LEU A 109 -7.14 -27.19 25.12
C LEU A 109 -7.52 -27.92 26.43
N GLY A 110 -6.99 -29.11 26.64
CA GLY A 110 -7.27 -29.89 27.86
C GLY A 110 -6.61 -29.35 29.13
N SER A 111 -5.59 -28.49 29.00
CA SER A 111 -4.85 -27.92 30.15
C SER A 111 -5.22 -26.46 30.43
N LEU A 112 -6.03 -25.83 29.56
CA LEU A 112 -6.48 -24.45 29.75
C LEU A 112 -7.60 -24.37 30.77
N GLY A 113 -7.52 -23.41 31.70
CA GLY A 113 -8.59 -23.09 32.60
C GLY A 113 -9.87 -22.62 31.86
N PRO A 114 -11.06 -22.68 32.52
CA PRO A 114 -12.34 -22.36 31.86
C PRO A 114 -12.38 -20.98 31.19
N LEU A 115 -11.81 -19.98 31.84
CA LEU A 115 -11.76 -18.61 31.30
C LEU A 115 -10.89 -18.54 30.03
N ALA A 116 -9.69 -19.15 30.04
CA ALA A 116 -8.81 -19.16 28.88
C ALA A 116 -9.45 -19.91 27.70
N THR A 117 -10.14 -21.00 27.96
CA THR A 117 -10.90 -21.75 26.96
C THR A 117 -12.04 -20.89 26.37
N LEU A 118 -12.79 -20.17 27.20
CA LEU A 118 -13.85 -19.27 26.76
C LEU A 118 -13.28 -18.15 25.87
N LEU A 119 -12.22 -17.46 26.32
CA LEU A 119 -11.55 -16.40 25.56
C LEU A 119 -11.02 -16.91 24.22
N HIS A 120 -10.45 -18.11 24.20
CA HIS A 120 -9.98 -18.72 22.96
C HIS A 120 -11.13 -19.06 21.99
N ARG A 121 -12.26 -19.56 22.47
CA ARG A 121 -13.47 -19.80 21.65
C ARG A 121 -14.00 -18.50 21.04
N VAL A 122 -14.08 -17.43 21.85
CA VAL A 122 -14.48 -16.09 21.37
C VAL A 122 -13.51 -15.61 20.29
N TRP A 123 -12.20 -15.78 20.52
CA TRP A 123 -11.18 -15.46 19.51
C TRP A 123 -11.39 -16.23 18.21
N LEU A 124 -11.52 -17.56 18.28
CA LEU A 124 -11.72 -18.40 17.07
C LEU A 124 -12.96 -17.99 16.30
N THR A 125 -14.08 -17.75 17.00
CA THR A 125 -15.32 -17.31 16.35
C THR A 125 -15.14 -15.97 15.65
N THR A 126 -14.49 -15.01 16.31
CA THR A 126 -14.22 -13.68 15.75
C THR A 126 -13.28 -13.75 14.55
N ALA A 127 -12.17 -14.50 14.67
CA ALA A 127 -11.21 -14.68 13.60
C ALA A 127 -11.85 -15.38 12.38
N ALA A 128 -12.66 -16.42 12.62
CA ALA A 128 -13.39 -17.10 11.55
C ALA A 128 -14.41 -16.18 10.88
N SER A 129 -15.19 -15.43 11.66
CA SER A 129 -16.15 -14.44 11.13
C SER A 129 -15.48 -13.37 10.31
N TYR A 130 -14.32 -12.86 10.79
CA TYR A 130 -13.51 -11.90 10.02
C TYR A 130 -13.00 -12.51 8.70
N CYS A 131 -12.47 -13.74 8.74
CA CYS A 131 -11.99 -14.42 7.53
C CYS A 131 -13.12 -14.65 6.52
N VAL A 132 -14.27 -15.11 6.97
CA VAL A 132 -15.46 -15.28 6.12
C VAL A 132 -15.84 -13.93 5.47
N TRP A 133 -15.96 -12.88 6.27
CA TRP A 133 -16.28 -11.58 5.76
C TRP A 133 -15.20 -11.05 4.79
N ALA A 134 -13.92 -11.07 5.20
CA ALA A 134 -12.83 -10.47 4.44
C ALA A 134 -12.54 -11.18 3.11
N TYR A 135 -12.68 -12.52 3.08
CA TYR A 135 -12.24 -13.30 1.92
C TYR A 135 -13.40 -13.87 1.08
N LEU A 136 -14.61 -13.98 1.64
CA LEU A 136 -15.77 -14.50 0.92
C LEU A 136 -16.83 -13.44 0.61
N ILE A 137 -16.95 -12.38 1.43
CA ILE A 137 -18.01 -11.39 1.29
C ILE A 137 -17.48 -10.06 0.74
N ASP A 138 -16.38 -9.52 1.32
CA ASP A 138 -15.82 -8.23 0.93
C ASP A 138 -14.92 -8.34 -0.30
N ASP A 139 -15.48 -8.09 -1.47
CA ASP A 139 -14.78 -8.07 -2.76
C ASP A 139 -14.19 -6.68 -3.11
N SER A 140 -14.14 -5.74 -2.18
CA SER A 140 -13.68 -4.37 -2.44
C SER A 140 -12.25 -4.30 -2.96
N VAL A 141 -11.36 -5.18 -2.47
CA VAL A 141 -9.96 -5.29 -2.94
C VAL A 141 -9.83 -5.72 -4.40
N ASN A 142 -10.87 -6.32 -4.99
CA ASN A 142 -10.92 -6.71 -6.40
C ASN A 142 -11.70 -5.73 -7.27
N ARG A 143 -12.13 -4.60 -6.71
CA ARG A 143 -12.97 -3.59 -7.38
C ARG A 143 -12.42 -2.17 -7.24
N GLY A 144 -11.13 -1.99 -6.97
CA GLY A 144 -10.48 -0.70 -6.86
C GLY A 144 -10.30 -0.18 -5.42
N GLY A 145 -10.51 -1.02 -4.39
CA GLY A 145 -10.36 -0.61 -3.00
C GLY A 145 -11.45 0.35 -2.52
N VAL A 146 -11.26 0.95 -1.34
CA VAL A 146 -12.20 1.88 -0.69
C VAL A 146 -11.73 3.33 -0.78
N ALA A 147 -10.45 3.59 -0.53
CA ALA A 147 -9.82 4.92 -0.48
C ALA A 147 -10.47 5.86 0.55
N SER A 148 -10.32 5.52 1.83
CA SER A 148 -10.82 6.32 2.95
C SER A 148 -10.17 7.72 3.00
N PRO A 149 -10.96 8.79 2.96
CA PRO A 149 -10.42 10.16 3.08
C PRO A 149 -9.67 10.37 4.41
N THR A 150 -10.11 9.73 5.49
CA THR A 150 -9.49 9.84 6.82
C THR A 150 -8.07 9.31 6.80
N LEU A 151 -7.84 8.09 6.28
CA LEU A 151 -6.51 7.50 6.23
C LEU A 151 -5.58 8.25 5.25
N ARG A 152 -6.11 8.70 4.13
CA ARG A 152 -5.31 9.42 3.11
C ARG A 152 -4.94 10.85 3.55
N ARG A 153 -5.60 11.41 4.58
CA ARG A 153 -5.31 12.73 5.15
C ARG A 153 -4.36 12.70 6.34
N LEU A 154 -3.93 11.55 6.80
CA LEU A 154 -3.02 11.47 7.94
C LEU A 154 -1.73 12.25 7.68
N GLY A 155 -1.31 13.05 8.65
CA GLY A 155 -0.08 13.85 8.58
C GLY A 155 1.22 13.04 8.42
N LEU A 156 1.15 11.75 8.66
CA LEU A 156 2.21 10.78 8.39
C LEU A 156 2.71 10.86 6.93
N TRP A 157 1.80 10.99 5.94
CA TRP A 157 2.15 11.01 4.51
C TRP A 157 2.95 12.24 4.13
N SER A 158 2.57 13.41 4.66
CA SER A 158 3.31 14.65 4.44
C SER A 158 4.72 14.56 5.04
N ARG A 159 4.88 13.97 6.21
CA ARG A 159 6.20 13.77 6.84
C ARG A 159 7.08 12.82 6.02
N ILE A 160 6.51 11.75 5.47
CA ILE A 160 7.24 10.85 4.56
C ILE A 160 7.64 11.59 3.28
N ALA A 161 6.74 12.37 2.68
CA ALA A 161 7.05 13.15 1.49
C ALA A 161 8.16 14.18 1.75
N SER A 162 8.11 14.89 2.89
CA SER A 162 9.16 15.82 3.31
C SER A 162 10.51 15.14 3.54
N TYR A 163 10.52 13.94 4.11
CA TYR A 163 11.76 13.17 4.30
C TYR A 163 12.52 12.98 2.99
N PHE A 164 11.80 12.78 1.90
CA PHE A 164 12.37 12.58 0.56
C PHE A 164 12.40 13.85 -0.29
N ASP A 165 12.13 15.03 0.29
CA ASP A 165 11.94 16.28 -0.51
C ASP A 165 11.15 15.98 -1.78
N MET A 166 10.01 15.28 -1.64
CA MET A 166 9.24 14.79 -2.77
C MET A 166 8.54 15.94 -3.51
N LYS A 167 8.65 15.92 -4.84
CA LYS A 167 7.89 16.82 -5.70
C LYS A 167 7.22 16.01 -6.81
N ILE A 168 5.98 16.37 -7.12
CA ILE A 168 5.23 15.81 -8.25
C ILE A 168 5.09 16.92 -9.29
N LEU A 169 5.55 16.64 -10.50
CA LEU A 169 5.54 17.55 -11.66
C LEU A 169 4.58 16.97 -12.70
N VAL A 170 3.80 17.84 -13.33
CA VAL A 170 2.87 17.47 -14.41
C VAL A 170 3.34 18.10 -15.69
N GLU A 171 3.58 17.32 -16.73
CA GLU A 171 4.05 17.80 -18.02
C GLU A 171 2.96 18.59 -18.74
N GLY A 172 3.30 19.79 -19.24
CA GLY A 172 2.44 20.62 -20.09
C GLY A 172 1.52 21.59 -19.34
N GLU A 173 1.77 21.88 -18.06
CA GLU A 173 1.00 22.86 -17.26
C GLU A 173 1.75 24.15 -16.94
N GLU A 174 3.00 24.29 -17.34
CA GLU A 174 3.70 25.57 -17.30
C GLU A 174 3.36 26.39 -18.56
N GLY A 175 2.27 27.15 -18.48
CA GLY A 175 1.95 28.27 -19.36
C GLY A 175 1.71 27.93 -20.84
N GLU A 176 0.51 28.19 -21.25
CA GLU A 176 0.00 28.33 -22.61
C GLU A 176 -0.86 27.17 -23.16
N GLY A 177 -2.11 27.43 -23.26
CA GLY A 177 -2.95 27.53 -24.43
C GLY A 177 -3.24 26.34 -25.34
N GLU A 178 -2.72 25.18 -25.11
CA GLU A 178 -3.27 24.01 -25.78
C GLU A 178 -4.31 23.34 -24.87
N GLU A 179 -5.58 23.64 -25.13
CA GLU A 179 -6.70 22.83 -24.67
C GLU A 179 -6.45 21.41 -25.16
N GLY A 180 -5.84 20.59 -24.31
CA GLY A 180 -5.87 19.15 -24.50
C GLY A 180 -7.35 18.76 -24.69
N PRO A 181 -7.68 17.78 -25.52
CA PRO A 181 -9.03 17.52 -25.95
C PRO A 181 -9.97 17.47 -24.74
N ARG A 182 -10.86 18.47 -24.65
CA ARG A 182 -11.94 18.52 -23.69
C ARG A 182 -12.78 17.27 -23.92
N GLY A 183 -12.82 16.37 -22.95
CA GLY A 183 -13.84 15.34 -22.97
C GLY A 183 -13.41 13.91 -23.17
N GLY A 184 -12.26 13.48 -22.66
CA GLY A 184 -12.08 12.07 -22.39
C GLY A 184 -12.74 11.72 -21.06
N HIS A 185 -14.04 11.42 -21.04
CA HIS A 185 -14.74 10.84 -19.88
C HIS A 185 -14.28 9.41 -19.56
N GLY A 186 -13.13 8.98 -20.07
CA GLY A 186 -12.57 7.66 -19.88
C GLY A 186 -11.68 7.54 -18.65
N SER A 187 -11.66 6.35 -18.06
CA SER A 187 -10.70 6.00 -17.00
C SER A 187 -9.26 6.11 -17.50
N ARG A 188 -8.32 6.33 -16.59
CA ARG A 188 -6.87 6.44 -16.87
C ARG A 188 -6.10 5.34 -16.17
N ILE A 189 -5.05 4.86 -16.84
CA ILE A 189 -4.09 3.90 -16.30
C ILE A 189 -2.75 4.63 -16.14
N PHE A 190 -2.39 4.96 -14.90
CA PHE A 190 -1.11 5.53 -14.56
C PHE A 190 -0.06 4.42 -14.51
N CYS A 191 0.92 4.50 -15.40
CA CYS A 191 2.00 3.53 -15.53
C CYS A 191 3.26 4.08 -14.85
N TYR A 192 3.48 3.69 -13.60
CA TYR A 192 4.57 4.20 -12.77
C TYR A 192 5.86 3.41 -12.96
N HIS A 193 6.97 4.09 -13.13
CA HIS A 193 8.32 3.55 -13.32
C HIS A 193 9.40 4.46 -12.70
N PRO A 194 10.53 3.87 -12.25
CA PRO A 194 10.71 2.46 -11.93
C PRO A 194 10.00 2.08 -10.62
N HIS A 195 9.90 0.78 -10.35
CA HIS A 195 9.34 0.28 -9.09
C HIS A 195 10.16 0.72 -7.87
N GLY A 196 11.48 0.87 -8.00
CA GLY A 196 12.37 0.96 -6.85
C GLY A 196 12.34 -0.32 -6.01
N ILE A 197 12.85 -0.26 -4.79
CA ILE A 197 12.72 -1.38 -3.83
C ILE A 197 11.39 -1.26 -3.09
N ILE A 198 11.05 -0.06 -2.65
CA ILE A 198 9.80 0.25 -1.90
C ILE A 198 9.17 1.50 -2.52
N PHE A 199 8.57 1.43 -3.63
CA PHE A 199 7.82 2.46 -4.37
C PHE A 199 7.34 3.68 -3.53
N TRP A 200 8.29 4.41 -2.91
CA TRP A 200 8.03 5.52 -1.98
C TRP A 200 7.24 6.65 -2.62
N GLY A 201 7.50 6.93 -3.91
CA GLY A 201 6.76 7.94 -4.65
C GLY A 201 5.28 7.59 -4.81
N VAL A 202 4.93 6.31 -4.92
CA VAL A 202 3.52 5.87 -4.92
C VAL A 202 2.93 6.00 -3.52
N ILE A 203 3.65 5.53 -2.48
CA ILE A 203 3.16 5.56 -1.10
C ILE A 203 2.92 7.01 -0.64
N ALA A 204 3.92 7.86 -0.73
CA ALA A 204 3.81 9.23 -0.23
C ALA A 204 3.06 10.16 -1.18
N GLY A 205 3.16 9.95 -2.49
CA GLY A 205 2.52 10.79 -3.50
C GLY A 205 1.05 10.44 -3.72
N PHE A 206 0.78 9.21 -4.17
CA PHE A 206 -0.55 8.83 -4.66
C PHE A 206 -1.46 8.21 -3.60
N ALA A 207 -0.92 7.54 -2.56
CA ALA A 207 -1.72 7.03 -1.44
C ALA A 207 -2.18 8.15 -0.51
N SER A 208 -1.55 9.32 -0.56
CA SER A 208 -1.78 10.45 0.33
C SER A 208 -2.76 11.47 -0.25
N TRP A 209 -3.14 12.41 0.61
CA TRP A 209 -3.92 13.58 0.21
C TRP A 209 -3.12 14.59 -0.63
N HIS A 210 -1.78 14.52 -0.63
CA HIS A 210 -0.92 15.33 -1.52
C HIS A 210 -1.27 15.16 -3.00
N TRP A 211 -1.68 13.96 -3.40
CA TRP A 211 -2.22 13.74 -4.72
C TRP A 211 -3.39 14.68 -5.04
N LYS A 212 -4.25 14.97 -4.04
CA LYS A 212 -5.36 15.92 -4.25
C LYS A 212 -4.87 17.33 -4.49
N GLU A 213 -3.83 17.78 -3.81
CA GLU A 213 -3.26 19.12 -3.99
C GLU A 213 -2.68 19.28 -5.38
N VAL A 214 -1.88 18.33 -5.83
CA VAL A 214 -1.36 18.29 -7.22
C VAL A 214 -2.50 18.23 -8.23
N ARG A 215 -3.49 17.37 -8.01
CA ARG A 215 -4.66 17.22 -8.87
C ARG A 215 -5.46 18.52 -9.01
N LEU A 216 -5.63 19.27 -7.94
CA LEU A 216 -6.38 20.53 -7.97
C LEU A 216 -5.65 21.64 -8.72
N GLN A 217 -4.33 21.55 -8.82
CA GLN A 217 -3.51 22.47 -9.62
C GLN A 217 -3.52 22.11 -11.11
N SER A 218 -3.83 20.86 -11.45
CA SER A 218 -3.83 20.33 -12.81
C SER A 218 -5.24 20.20 -13.38
N ARG A 219 -5.57 20.95 -14.43
CA ARG A 219 -6.85 20.81 -15.14
C ARG A 219 -7.09 19.39 -15.65
N THR A 220 -6.05 18.74 -16.15
CA THR A 220 -6.10 17.37 -16.69
C THR A 220 -6.38 16.34 -15.63
N LEU A 221 -5.97 16.58 -14.39
CA LEU A 221 -6.05 15.63 -13.28
C LEU A 221 -7.18 15.92 -12.28
N GLN A 222 -7.90 17.05 -12.43
CA GLN A 222 -8.93 17.50 -11.46
C GLN A 222 -9.95 16.44 -11.08
N SER A 223 -10.38 15.62 -12.03
CA SER A 223 -11.36 14.54 -11.82
C SER A 223 -10.74 13.20 -11.41
N CYS A 224 -9.40 13.09 -11.34
CA CYS A 224 -8.74 11.82 -11.10
C CYS A 224 -8.68 11.46 -9.62
N ASP A 225 -9.39 10.39 -9.21
CA ASP A 225 -9.13 9.68 -7.96
C ASP A 225 -8.41 8.37 -8.30
N VAL A 226 -7.13 8.28 -7.93
CA VAL A 226 -6.26 7.19 -8.35
C VAL A 226 -6.28 6.05 -7.33
N ARG A 227 -6.47 4.83 -7.81
CA ARG A 227 -6.43 3.59 -7.04
C ARG A 227 -5.14 2.84 -7.30
N LEU A 228 -4.54 2.28 -6.25
CA LEU A 228 -3.20 1.75 -6.28
C LEU A 228 -3.20 0.23 -6.49
N GLY A 229 -2.67 -0.23 -7.61
CA GLY A 229 -2.52 -1.66 -7.88
C GLY A 229 -1.42 -2.28 -7.00
N THR A 230 -1.77 -3.31 -6.23
CA THR A 230 -0.83 -4.08 -5.40
C THR A 230 -0.92 -5.57 -5.69
N ILE A 231 0.08 -6.34 -5.26
CA ILE A 231 0.08 -7.81 -5.41
C ILE A 231 -1.00 -8.45 -4.53
N SER A 232 -1.54 -9.60 -4.98
CA SER A 232 -2.60 -10.32 -4.25
C SER A 232 -2.20 -10.69 -2.83
N PHE A 233 -0.93 -11.02 -2.60
CA PHE A 233 -0.41 -11.38 -1.28
C PHE A 233 -0.70 -10.32 -0.22
N ASN A 234 -0.57 -9.04 -0.56
CA ASN A 234 -0.84 -7.94 0.37
C ASN A 234 -2.30 -7.90 0.86
N ASN A 235 -3.21 -8.47 0.07
CA ASN A 235 -4.63 -8.55 0.41
C ASN A 235 -5.02 -9.87 1.10
N LEU A 236 -4.07 -10.80 1.28
CA LEU A 236 -4.27 -12.04 2.04
C LEU A 236 -3.90 -11.90 3.51
N VAL A 237 -3.11 -10.89 3.87
CA VAL A 237 -2.68 -10.70 5.26
C VAL A 237 -3.78 -9.97 6.04
N PRO A 238 -4.36 -10.57 7.10
CA PRO A 238 -5.37 -9.93 7.93
C PRO A 238 -4.89 -8.58 8.46
N VAL A 239 -5.79 -7.63 8.69
CA VAL A 239 -5.52 -6.25 9.13
C VAL A 239 -4.77 -5.42 8.07
N PHE A 240 -3.67 -5.93 7.48
CA PHE A 240 -2.94 -5.24 6.42
C PHE A 240 -3.80 -5.03 5.17
N ARG A 241 -4.61 -6.03 4.83
CA ARG A 241 -5.65 -5.92 3.81
C ARG A 241 -6.55 -4.70 4.05
N GLU A 242 -6.98 -4.50 5.30
CA GLU A 242 -7.87 -3.39 5.65
C GLU A 242 -7.18 -2.04 5.51
N VAL A 243 -5.94 -1.92 5.96
CA VAL A 243 -5.15 -0.70 5.76
C VAL A 243 -4.97 -0.41 4.28
N ASN A 244 -4.52 -1.40 3.50
CA ASN A 244 -4.28 -1.25 2.06
C ASN A 244 -5.54 -0.83 1.30
N LYS A 245 -6.66 -1.55 1.47
CA LYS A 245 -7.89 -1.18 0.75
C LYS A 245 -8.37 0.22 1.11
N ASN A 246 -8.16 0.65 2.36
CA ASN A 246 -8.60 1.97 2.82
C ASN A 246 -7.68 3.11 2.38
N ILE A 247 -6.42 2.86 2.05
CA ILE A 247 -5.59 3.84 1.32
C ILE A 247 -5.85 3.84 -0.19
N GLY A 248 -6.76 3.00 -0.67
CA GLY A 248 -7.14 2.90 -2.08
C GLY A 248 -6.38 1.86 -2.87
N SER A 249 -5.71 0.92 -2.19
CA SER A 249 -5.06 -0.20 -2.89
C SER A 249 -6.03 -1.31 -3.25
N PHE A 250 -5.76 -1.98 -4.37
CA PHE A 250 -6.55 -3.11 -4.88
C PHE A 250 -5.64 -4.16 -5.52
N THR A 251 -6.14 -5.38 -5.67
CA THR A 251 -5.39 -6.49 -6.30
C THR A 251 -5.14 -6.21 -7.78
N VAL A 252 -3.88 -6.17 -8.21
CA VAL A 252 -3.51 -5.99 -9.61
C VAL A 252 -3.62 -7.33 -10.35
N SER A 253 -4.82 -7.66 -10.79
CA SER A 253 -5.11 -8.77 -11.70
C SER A 253 -5.88 -8.23 -12.91
N TRP A 254 -5.93 -8.98 -14.01
CA TRP A 254 -6.68 -8.60 -15.19
C TRP A 254 -8.14 -8.23 -14.85
N ASN A 255 -8.83 -9.14 -14.17
CA ASN A 255 -10.24 -8.96 -13.83
C ASN A 255 -10.47 -7.80 -12.85
N SER A 256 -9.59 -7.64 -11.87
CA SER A 256 -9.71 -6.54 -10.88
C SER A 256 -9.48 -5.18 -11.54
N CYS A 257 -8.50 -5.08 -12.43
CA CYS A 257 -8.26 -3.87 -13.20
C CYS A 257 -9.46 -3.54 -14.12
N LEU A 258 -10.00 -4.53 -14.83
CA LEU A 258 -11.21 -4.34 -15.65
C LEU A 258 -12.36 -3.80 -14.81
N ARG A 259 -12.69 -4.44 -13.69
CA ARG A 259 -13.78 -4.01 -12.79
C ARG A 259 -13.57 -2.61 -12.23
N ALA A 260 -12.32 -2.24 -11.91
CA ALA A 260 -12.01 -0.90 -11.44
C ALA A 260 -12.27 0.15 -12.54
N LEU A 261 -11.80 -0.12 -13.76
CA LEU A 261 -12.01 0.76 -14.92
C LEU A 261 -13.49 0.83 -15.33
N GLU A 262 -14.26 -0.29 -15.24
CA GLU A 262 -15.71 -0.34 -15.47
C GLU A 262 -16.48 0.58 -14.52
N ARG A 263 -15.96 0.78 -13.32
CA ARG A 263 -16.54 1.70 -12.34
C ARG A 263 -16.11 3.15 -12.54
N GLY A 264 -15.42 3.46 -13.64
CA GLY A 264 -14.91 4.80 -13.92
C GLY A 264 -13.73 5.23 -13.04
N LEU A 265 -13.07 4.28 -12.35
CA LEU A 265 -11.93 4.58 -11.49
C LEU A 265 -10.65 4.70 -12.33
N ASN A 266 -9.77 5.59 -11.90
CA ASN A 266 -8.41 5.66 -12.43
C ASN A 266 -7.52 4.73 -11.60
N ILE A 267 -6.63 4.01 -12.26
CA ILE A 267 -5.75 3.05 -11.60
C ILE A 267 -4.28 3.41 -11.81
N LEU A 268 -3.46 3.19 -10.80
CA LEU A 268 -2.01 3.26 -10.91
C LEU A 268 -1.46 1.83 -10.79
N ILE A 269 -0.67 1.45 -11.75
CA ILE A 269 0.03 0.16 -11.78
C ILE A 269 1.52 0.39 -12.00
N ILE A 270 2.33 -0.58 -11.57
CA ILE A 270 3.77 -0.60 -11.80
C ILE A 270 4.08 -1.78 -12.74
N PRO A 271 4.09 -1.56 -14.07
CA PRO A 271 4.18 -2.66 -15.04
C PRO A 271 5.41 -3.55 -14.89
N GLY A 272 6.55 -2.97 -14.49
CA GLY A 272 7.80 -3.71 -14.27
C GLY A 272 7.74 -4.66 -13.07
N GLY A 273 7.00 -4.26 -12.03
CA GLY A 273 6.78 -5.04 -10.80
C GLY A 273 8.08 -5.44 -10.10
N ALA A 274 8.04 -6.55 -9.37
CA ALA A 274 9.17 -7.06 -8.58
C ALA A 274 10.46 -7.32 -9.38
N ARG A 275 10.41 -7.36 -10.71
CA ARG A 275 11.63 -7.50 -11.52
C ARG A 275 12.40 -6.19 -11.62
N GLU A 276 11.71 -5.04 -11.60
CA GLU A 276 12.39 -3.73 -11.55
C GLU A 276 13.06 -3.51 -10.20
N SER A 277 12.47 -3.98 -9.09
CA SER A 277 13.10 -3.86 -7.78
C SER A 277 14.41 -4.63 -7.63
N MET A 278 14.58 -5.70 -8.42
CA MET A 278 15.84 -6.45 -8.48
C MET A 278 16.96 -5.73 -9.25
N ASP A 279 16.60 -4.75 -10.07
CA ASP A 279 17.51 -3.96 -10.88
C ASP A 279 17.60 -2.51 -10.39
N ALA A 280 17.06 -2.20 -9.20
CA ALA A 280 17.02 -0.86 -8.61
C ALA A 280 18.36 -0.50 -7.93
N PHE A 281 19.45 -0.47 -8.69
CA PHE A 281 20.75 -0.04 -8.20
C PHE A 281 20.84 1.49 -8.15
N PRO A 282 21.50 2.07 -7.13
CA PRO A 282 21.75 3.51 -7.08
C PRO A 282 22.35 4.06 -8.37
N GLY A 283 21.89 5.23 -8.81
CA GLY A 283 22.31 5.88 -10.05
C GLY A 283 21.76 5.23 -11.33
N THR A 284 20.84 4.27 -11.21
CA THR A 284 20.25 3.64 -12.40
C THR A 284 18.73 3.88 -12.47
N MET A 285 18.22 3.93 -13.70
CA MET A 285 16.80 4.00 -14.01
C MET A 285 16.42 2.86 -14.96
N ASN A 286 16.45 1.64 -14.44
CA ASN A 286 16.14 0.46 -15.23
C ASN A 286 14.63 0.25 -15.30
N VAL A 287 14.07 0.34 -16.49
CA VAL A 287 12.64 0.21 -16.76
C VAL A 287 12.37 -1.04 -17.61
N ARG A 288 11.38 -1.85 -17.22
CA ARG A 288 11.00 -3.07 -17.92
C ARG A 288 9.61 -2.97 -18.54
N ILE A 289 9.51 -2.27 -19.69
CA ILE A 289 8.23 -2.05 -20.40
C ILE A 289 8.04 -3.06 -21.54
N ARG A 290 9.08 -3.33 -22.37
CA ARG A 290 8.95 -4.09 -23.64
C ARG A 290 8.32 -5.48 -23.48
N SER A 291 8.59 -6.17 -22.38
CA SER A 291 8.05 -7.50 -22.08
C SER A 291 6.68 -7.47 -21.39
N ARG A 292 6.16 -6.29 -21.06
CA ARG A 292 4.94 -6.10 -20.30
C ARG A 292 3.85 -5.52 -21.19
N ARG A 293 2.99 -6.37 -21.76
CA ARG A 293 1.91 -5.94 -22.66
C ARG A 293 0.54 -5.88 -22.01
N GLY A 294 0.40 -6.36 -20.76
CA GLY A 294 -0.88 -6.47 -20.08
C GLY A 294 -1.60 -5.14 -19.90
N PHE A 295 -0.88 -4.10 -19.52
CA PHE A 295 -1.48 -2.77 -19.30
C PHE A 295 -1.94 -2.11 -20.61
N VAL A 296 -1.22 -2.34 -21.72
CA VAL A 296 -1.63 -1.85 -23.05
C VAL A 296 -2.89 -2.56 -23.52
N ARG A 297 -2.93 -3.91 -23.36
CA ARG A 297 -4.15 -4.69 -23.68
C ARG A 297 -5.35 -4.25 -22.83
N LEU A 298 -5.12 -3.90 -21.55
CA LEU A 298 -6.15 -3.40 -20.66
C LEU A 298 -6.68 -2.04 -21.14
N ALA A 299 -5.78 -1.14 -21.55
CA ALA A 299 -6.12 0.16 -22.12
C ALA A 299 -6.97 0.01 -23.39
N LEU A 300 -6.54 -0.85 -24.32
CA LEU A 300 -7.28 -1.16 -25.55
C LEU A 300 -8.68 -1.74 -25.25
N ALA A 301 -8.77 -2.70 -24.33
CA ALA A 301 -10.03 -3.34 -23.99
C ALA A 301 -11.08 -2.40 -23.38
N ARG A 302 -10.65 -1.25 -22.83
CA ARG A 302 -11.54 -0.31 -22.11
C ARG A 302 -11.51 1.11 -22.66
N GLY A 303 -10.75 1.39 -23.71
CA GLY A 303 -10.55 2.75 -24.19
C GLY A 303 -9.94 3.68 -23.14
N ALA A 304 -9.20 3.12 -22.19
CA ALA A 304 -8.59 3.88 -21.11
C ALA A 304 -7.29 4.53 -21.56
N SER A 305 -7.08 5.82 -21.26
CA SER A 305 -5.84 6.51 -21.59
C SER A 305 -4.69 6.01 -20.75
N LEU A 306 -3.49 5.86 -21.35
CA LEU A 306 -2.26 5.54 -20.65
C LEU A 306 -1.55 6.82 -20.21
N VAL A 307 -1.27 6.95 -18.93
CA VAL A 307 -0.54 8.08 -18.35
C VAL A 307 0.85 7.60 -17.92
N PRO A 308 1.93 7.97 -18.62
CA PRO A 308 3.27 7.62 -18.18
C PRO A 308 3.62 8.39 -16.90
N VAL A 309 4.20 7.70 -15.93
CA VAL A 309 4.67 8.30 -14.68
C VAL A 309 6.10 7.84 -14.43
N LEU A 310 7.02 8.78 -14.37
CA LEU A 310 8.44 8.52 -14.12
C LEU A 310 8.85 9.07 -12.76
N SER A 311 9.49 8.23 -11.95
CA SER A 311 10.00 8.64 -10.64
C SER A 311 11.53 8.60 -10.62
N PHE A 312 12.12 9.74 -10.51
CA PHE A 312 13.56 9.90 -10.36
C PHE A 312 13.92 9.86 -8.88
N GLY A 313 15.00 9.14 -8.54
CA GLY A 313 15.48 8.97 -7.18
C GLY A 313 14.96 7.70 -6.50
N GLU A 314 13.95 6.99 -7.04
CA GLU A 314 13.43 5.74 -6.44
C GLU A 314 14.50 4.66 -6.24
N SER A 315 15.42 4.51 -7.19
CA SER A 315 16.51 3.54 -7.12
C SER A 315 17.62 3.95 -6.16
N ASP A 316 17.67 5.22 -5.73
CA ASP A 316 18.76 5.77 -4.92
C ASP A 316 18.52 5.66 -3.40
N MET A 317 17.36 5.13 -3.01
CA MET A 317 16.95 5.03 -1.60
C MET A 317 17.70 3.95 -0.84
N TYR A 318 18.20 2.92 -1.55
CA TYR A 318 18.79 1.74 -0.96
C TYR A 318 19.98 1.25 -1.75
N ASN A 319 20.94 0.69 -1.05
CA ASN A 319 21.97 -0.14 -1.67
C ASN A 319 21.43 -1.54 -1.88
N LEU A 320 21.75 -2.15 -3.01
CA LEU A 320 21.28 -3.46 -3.40
C LEU A 320 22.46 -4.43 -3.54
N LEU A 321 22.36 -5.62 -2.92
CA LEU A 321 23.35 -6.67 -3.10
C LEU A 321 23.13 -7.36 -4.44
N LYS A 322 24.09 -7.21 -5.35
CA LYS A 322 24.09 -7.93 -6.61
C LYS A 322 24.47 -9.40 -6.37
N MET A 323 23.50 -10.30 -6.48
CA MET A 323 23.75 -11.72 -6.31
C MET A 323 24.39 -12.31 -7.58
N LYS A 324 25.43 -13.10 -7.37
CA LYS A 324 26.05 -13.86 -8.49
C LYS A 324 25.09 -14.95 -8.98
N PRO A 325 24.81 -15.04 -10.29
CA PRO A 325 24.05 -16.14 -10.84
C PRO A 325 24.64 -17.49 -10.42
N GLY A 326 23.76 -18.44 -10.00
CA GLY A 326 24.20 -19.77 -9.56
C GLY A 326 24.60 -19.89 -8.09
N SER A 327 24.78 -18.76 -7.36
CA SER A 327 25.04 -18.81 -5.91
C SER A 327 23.83 -19.40 -5.14
N LEU A 328 24.07 -19.92 -3.93
CA LEU A 328 23.00 -20.44 -3.07
C LEU A 328 21.94 -19.36 -2.81
N ALA A 329 22.36 -18.15 -2.46
CA ALA A 329 21.46 -17.03 -2.25
C ALA A 329 20.59 -16.72 -3.49
N PHE A 330 21.16 -16.76 -4.68
CA PHE A 330 20.41 -16.60 -5.94
C PHE A 330 19.39 -17.73 -6.14
N ARG A 331 19.75 -18.98 -5.85
CA ARG A 331 18.83 -20.13 -5.96
C ARG A 331 17.68 -20.02 -4.97
N VAL A 332 17.97 -19.70 -3.71
CA VAL A 332 16.95 -19.49 -2.67
C VAL A 332 15.98 -18.36 -3.07
N GLN A 333 16.51 -17.25 -3.57
CA GLN A 333 15.69 -16.13 -4.04
C GLN A 333 14.78 -16.53 -5.22
N ARG A 334 15.27 -17.35 -6.14
CA ARG A 334 14.47 -17.87 -7.27
C ARG A 334 13.36 -18.80 -6.81
N VAL A 335 13.65 -19.69 -5.85
CA VAL A 335 12.62 -20.55 -5.23
C VAL A 335 11.57 -19.71 -4.53
N TYR A 336 11.99 -18.72 -3.73
CA TYR A 336 11.07 -17.79 -3.08
C TYR A 336 10.18 -17.07 -4.10
N GLN A 337 10.75 -16.56 -5.19
CA GLN A 337 10.01 -15.91 -6.27
C GLN A 337 8.98 -16.84 -6.93
N SER A 338 9.32 -18.11 -7.11
CA SER A 338 8.39 -19.08 -7.72
C SER A 338 7.20 -19.41 -6.80
N LEU A 339 7.42 -19.43 -5.49
CA LEU A 339 6.40 -19.75 -4.50
C LEU A 339 5.45 -18.58 -4.22
N PHE A 340 5.98 -17.37 -4.10
CA PHE A 340 5.22 -16.21 -3.63
C PHE A 340 4.86 -15.19 -4.74
N GLY A 341 5.39 -15.39 -5.96
CA GLY A 341 5.12 -14.49 -7.09
C GLY A 341 5.84 -13.14 -7.03
N PHE A 342 6.59 -12.87 -5.96
CA PHE A 342 7.41 -11.68 -5.80
C PHE A 342 8.80 -12.04 -5.28
N THR A 343 9.73 -11.09 -5.34
CA THR A 343 11.11 -11.29 -4.90
C THR A 343 11.46 -10.26 -3.85
N VAL A 344 12.16 -10.71 -2.80
CA VAL A 344 12.76 -9.81 -1.82
C VAL A 344 14.23 -9.64 -2.18
N PRO A 345 14.65 -8.46 -2.67
CA PRO A 345 16.06 -8.17 -2.86
C PRO A 345 16.77 -8.09 -1.50
N LEU A 346 18.04 -8.43 -1.45
CA LEU A 346 18.88 -8.10 -0.28
C LEU A 346 19.35 -6.65 -0.42
N PHE A 347 18.82 -5.80 0.43
CA PHE A 347 19.06 -4.38 0.38
C PHE A 347 19.31 -3.79 1.78
N TRP A 348 19.95 -2.64 1.83
CA TRP A 348 20.09 -1.83 3.03
C TRP A 348 20.08 -0.36 2.67
N GLY A 349 19.63 0.45 3.62
CA GLY A 349 19.64 1.90 3.50
C GLY A 349 20.77 2.54 4.28
N LYS A 350 20.45 3.40 5.26
CA LYS A 350 21.42 4.04 6.12
C LYS A 350 22.16 3.02 6.97
N THR A 351 23.46 3.24 7.17
CA THR A 351 24.24 2.54 8.20
C THR A 351 24.16 3.32 9.52
N LEU A 352 23.99 2.58 10.60
CA LEU A 352 23.99 3.10 11.95
C LEU A 352 25.05 2.37 12.75
N TRP A 353 26.02 3.10 13.31
CA TRP A 353 27.20 2.52 14.00
C TRP A 353 27.91 1.43 13.19
N GLY A 354 28.03 1.65 11.87
CA GLY A 354 28.61 0.67 10.96
C GLY A 354 27.70 -0.50 10.56
N MET A 355 26.51 -0.65 11.17
CA MET A 355 25.56 -1.71 10.83
C MET A 355 24.57 -1.23 9.78
N PRO A 356 24.31 -2.00 8.73
CA PRO A 356 23.31 -1.68 7.74
C PRO A 356 21.89 -1.77 8.33
N THR A 357 21.05 -0.80 8.03
CA THR A 357 19.65 -0.78 8.46
C THR A 357 18.69 -0.76 7.25
N ILE A 358 17.41 -1.00 7.51
CA ILE A 358 16.33 -0.89 6.49
C ILE A 358 15.87 0.57 6.29
N MET A 359 16.39 1.52 7.07
CA MET A 359 16.05 2.93 6.94
C MET A 359 16.53 3.48 5.60
N PRO A 360 15.65 4.04 4.74
CA PRO A 360 16.06 4.53 3.43
C PRO A 360 17.06 5.68 3.53
N LEU A 361 17.89 5.82 2.51
CA LEU A 361 18.71 7.01 2.33
C LEU A 361 17.82 8.20 2.07
N ARG A 362 18.13 9.35 2.66
CA ARG A 362 17.41 10.61 2.42
C ARG A 362 17.85 11.17 1.06
N ARG A 363 17.11 10.82 0.02
CA ARG A 363 17.35 11.26 -1.37
C ARG A 363 16.07 11.91 -1.91
N PRO A 364 16.19 12.95 -2.73
CA PRO A 364 15.02 13.60 -3.32
C PRO A 364 14.31 12.67 -4.29
N ILE A 365 12.97 12.67 -4.25
CA ILE A 365 12.12 11.99 -5.22
C ILE A 365 11.47 13.06 -6.11
N ARG A 366 11.55 12.87 -7.43
CA ARG A 366 10.88 13.70 -8.42
C ARG A 366 9.98 12.81 -9.27
N VAL A 367 8.66 12.93 -9.06
CA VAL A 367 7.68 12.18 -9.83
C VAL A 367 7.18 13.06 -10.96
N VAL A 368 7.38 12.63 -12.18
CA VAL A 368 6.94 13.34 -13.39
C VAL A 368 5.76 12.58 -13.99
N ILE A 369 4.63 13.26 -14.14
CA ILE A 369 3.43 12.73 -14.78
C ILE A 369 3.37 13.28 -16.18
N GLY A 370 3.50 12.41 -17.18
CA GLY A 370 3.45 12.78 -18.59
C GLY A 370 2.04 12.98 -19.12
N LYS A 371 1.93 13.46 -20.35
CA LYS A 371 0.66 13.66 -21.04
C LYS A 371 -0.06 12.32 -21.26
N PRO A 372 -1.40 12.28 -21.09
CA PRO A 372 -2.18 11.08 -21.37
C PRO A 372 -2.09 10.66 -22.83
N ILE A 373 -1.74 9.41 -23.09
CA ILE A 373 -1.75 8.79 -24.40
C ILE A 373 -3.15 8.22 -24.62
N GLN A 374 -3.88 8.82 -25.56
CA GLN A 374 -5.24 8.37 -25.91
C GLN A 374 -5.18 7.01 -26.59
N VAL A 375 -6.09 6.13 -26.19
CA VAL A 375 -6.21 4.79 -26.75
C VAL A 375 -7.64 4.61 -27.26
N VAL A 376 -7.75 4.28 -28.53
CA VAL A 376 -9.05 3.95 -29.15
C VAL A 376 -9.33 2.49 -28.86
N SER A 377 -10.50 2.21 -28.29
CA SER A 377 -10.96 0.80 -28.09
C SER A 377 -11.13 0.13 -29.44
N THR A 378 -10.59 -1.04 -29.58
CA THR A 378 -10.76 -1.92 -30.75
C THR A 378 -11.90 -2.90 -30.51
#